data_c99421943eeb696205f66692bfe9d9e6
#
_entry.id   c99421943eeb696205f66692bfe9d9e6
#
_cell.length_a   1.000
_cell.length_b   1.000
_cell.length_c   1.000
_cell.angle_alpha   90.00
_cell.angle_beta   90.00
_cell.angle_gamma   90.00
#
_symmetry.space_group_name_H-M   'P 1'
#
loop_
_entity.id
_entity.type
_entity.pdbx_description
1 polymer ?
#
loop_
_entity_poly.entity_id
_entity_poly.type
_entity_poly.pdbx_seq_one_letter_code
_entity_poly.pdbx_strand_id
1 'polypeptide(L)'
;MNFTWIAEDYLQNSQFQYEHAQLAISRYRFIGNESVLDVGCGDGRITSELASKLKYGSVVGIDSSPSMIKFANKVSSEDKHNLSFHVCNAENINYHEKFDVVVSFACLHWVQDQLRFLTGAKNALKKNGTIIITLYPKHPYIWEAIQETVNSPFWRKYFDGYKNPHICYDVRRYKELSLEAGLSIKHLKEQEPVAYFQSKADMGAFLRSWLPHTNQIEKKLREPFLRDIGELFLKKAHLKNHKLIGMPFRRLDAVLIKK
;
A
#
# COMPACT_ATOMS: atom_id res chain seq x y z
N MET A 1 10.46 -12.44 -9.58
CA MET A 1 11.41 -11.71 -8.69
C MET A 1 10.59 -10.85 -7.74
N ASN A 2 10.90 -10.86 -6.44
CA ASN A 2 10.21 -10.02 -5.49
C ASN A 2 10.75 -8.58 -5.57
N PHE A 3 9.88 -7.58 -5.45
CA PHE A 3 10.29 -6.19 -5.35
C PHE A 3 11.13 -6.01 -4.08
N THR A 4 12.30 -5.36 -4.21
CA THR A 4 13.17 -5.09 -3.07
C THR A 4 12.86 -3.70 -2.53
N TRP A 5 12.27 -3.66 -1.36
CA TRP A 5 11.96 -2.44 -0.64
C TRP A 5 13.21 -1.85 0.01
N ILE A 6 13.42 -0.55 -0.18
CA ILE A 6 14.44 0.25 0.51
C ILE A 6 13.67 1.11 1.52
N ALA A 7 13.72 0.73 2.80
CA ALA A 7 12.87 1.31 3.83
C ALA A 7 13.09 2.81 4.02
N GLU A 8 14.35 3.27 3.97
CA GLU A 8 14.68 4.69 4.08
C GLU A 8 14.13 5.52 2.92
N ASP A 9 14.23 5.01 1.68
CA ASP A 9 13.69 5.69 0.49
C ASP A 9 12.16 5.72 0.53
N TYR A 10 11.55 4.62 0.98
CA TYR A 10 10.10 4.54 1.15
C TYR A 10 9.60 5.56 2.19
N LEU A 11 10.22 5.62 3.36
CA LEU A 11 9.85 6.57 4.41
C LEU A 11 9.86 8.03 3.93
N GLN A 12 10.87 8.41 3.12
CA GLN A 12 11.00 9.77 2.58
C GLN A 12 9.97 10.10 1.50
N ASN A 13 9.49 9.10 0.75
CA ASN A 13 8.66 9.30 -0.44
C ASN A 13 7.22 8.75 -0.30
N SER A 14 6.81 8.28 0.89
CA SER A 14 5.49 7.68 1.14
C SER A 14 4.48 8.60 1.84
N GLN A 15 4.72 9.91 1.85
CA GLN A 15 3.84 10.87 2.54
C GLN A 15 2.37 10.80 2.05
N PHE A 16 2.17 10.61 0.74
CA PHE A 16 0.85 10.45 0.14
C PHE A 16 0.11 9.21 0.69
N GLN A 17 0.79 8.06 0.79
CA GLN A 17 0.23 6.83 1.35
C GLN A 17 -0.07 7.00 2.85
N TYR A 18 0.81 7.67 3.57
CA TYR A 18 0.64 7.97 4.98
C TYR A 18 -0.61 8.82 5.26
N GLU A 19 -0.81 9.91 4.53
CA GLU A 19 -1.99 10.78 4.68
C GLU A 19 -3.29 10.03 4.40
N HIS A 20 -3.31 9.16 3.39
CA HIS A 20 -4.46 8.33 3.08
C HIS A 20 -4.74 7.27 4.16
N ALA A 21 -3.70 6.69 4.77
CA ALA A 21 -3.87 5.80 5.89
C ALA A 21 -4.49 6.52 7.10
N GLN A 22 -4.05 7.75 7.41
CA GLN A 22 -4.63 8.56 8.48
C GLN A 22 -6.13 8.85 8.22
N LEU A 23 -6.49 9.18 6.97
CA LEU A 23 -7.89 9.36 6.58
C LEU A 23 -8.72 8.08 6.74
N ALA A 24 -8.15 6.90 6.44
CA ALA A 24 -8.84 5.63 6.64
C ALA A 24 -8.99 5.30 8.13
N ILE A 25 -7.94 5.50 8.94
CA ILE A 25 -7.93 5.32 10.39
C ILE A 25 -8.98 6.20 11.06
N SER A 26 -9.17 7.45 10.60
CA SER A 26 -10.15 8.38 11.17
C SER A 26 -11.60 7.92 11.05
N ARG A 27 -11.89 6.93 10.20
CA ARG A 27 -13.24 6.31 10.08
C ARG A 27 -13.56 5.32 11.19
N TYR A 28 -12.56 4.95 11.99
CA TYR A 28 -12.73 4.08 13.14
C TYR A 28 -12.46 4.86 14.42
N ARG A 29 -13.36 4.74 15.40
CA ARG A 29 -13.20 5.36 16.71
C ARG A 29 -12.47 4.40 17.62
N PHE A 30 -11.16 4.57 17.75
CA PHE A 30 -10.38 3.84 18.75
C PHE A 30 -10.73 4.34 20.17
N ILE A 31 -10.90 3.42 21.09
CA ILE A 31 -11.18 3.70 22.50
C ILE A 31 -9.97 3.43 23.41
N GLY A 32 -8.88 2.90 22.82
CA GLY A 32 -7.57 2.80 23.45
C GLY A 32 -7.24 1.44 24.07
N ASN A 33 -8.11 0.42 23.95
CA ASN A 33 -7.90 -0.93 24.47
C ASN A 33 -7.94 -2.01 23.38
N GLU A 34 -8.00 -1.62 22.11
CA GLU A 34 -8.08 -2.56 21.00
C GLU A 34 -6.77 -3.33 20.81
N SER A 35 -6.89 -4.59 20.41
CA SER A 35 -5.81 -5.35 19.81
C SER A 35 -5.87 -5.17 18.30
N VAL A 36 -4.81 -4.65 17.68
CA VAL A 36 -4.76 -4.31 16.26
C VAL A 36 -3.72 -5.17 15.54
N LEU A 37 -4.04 -5.66 14.34
CA LEU A 37 -3.12 -6.26 13.39
C LEU A 37 -2.95 -5.30 12.20
N ASP A 38 -1.71 -4.86 11.93
CA ASP A 38 -1.35 -4.07 10.75
C ASP A 38 -0.66 -4.96 9.72
N VAL A 39 -1.34 -5.18 8.59
CA VAL A 39 -0.88 -6.10 7.53
C VAL A 39 -0.26 -5.31 6.38
N GLY A 40 1.02 -5.58 6.11
CA GLY A 40 1.86 -4.77 5.24
C GLY A 40 2.31 -3.49 5.93
N CYS A 41 2.78 -3.63 7.18
CA CYS A 41 3.14 -2.50 8.05
C CYS A 41 4.34 -1.67 7.56
N GLY A 42 5.11 -2.19 6.57
CA GLY A 42 6.23 -1.50 5.95
C GLY A 42 7.27 -1.03 6.95
N ASP A 43 7.58 0.27 6.93
CA ASP A 43 8.55 0.93 7.82
C ASP A 43 8.08 1.06 9.29
N GLY A 44 6.84 0.66 9.59
CA GLY A 44 6.28 0.67 10.94
C GLY A 44 5.78 2.02 11.44
N ARG A 45 5.82 3.09 10.64
CA ARG A 45 5.40 4.44 11.04
C ARG A 45 3.94 4.47 11.50
N ILE A 46 3.03 3.94 10.69
CA ILE A 46 1.58 3.91 11.01
C ILE A 46 1.31 3.00 12.19
N THR A 47 1.95 1.83 12.23
CA THR A 47 1.83 0.85 13.32
C THR A 47 2.25 1.46 14.66
N SER A 48 3.36 2.21 14.67
CA SER A 48 3.87 2.91 15.86
C SER A 48 2.92 4.02 16.34
N GLU A 49 2.28 4.74 15.42
CA GLU A 49 1.28 5.74 15.76
C GLU A 49 0.01 5.12 16.34
N LEU A 50 -0.45 4.00 15.78
CA LEU A 50 -1.57 3.25 16.34
C LEU A 50 -1.25 2.79 17.76
N ALA A 51 -0.05 2.24 18.00
CA ALA A 51 0.38 1.82 19.33
C ALA A 51 0.36 3.00 20.34
N SER A 52 0.73 4.20 19.92
CA SER A 52 0.70 5.39 20.77
C SER A 52 -0.73 5.84 21.13
N LYS A 53 -1.73 5.51 20.31
CA LYS A 53 -3.15 5.80 20.57
C LYS A 53 -3.81 4.75 21.48
N LEU A 54 -3.22 3.56 21.61
CA LEU A 54 -3.80 2.41 22.30
C LEU A 54 -3.14 2.21 23.68
N LYS A 55 -3.46 3.05 24.63
CA LYS A 55 -2.87 3.04 25.98
C LYS A 55 -2.98 1.69 26.71
N TYR A 56 -4.10 0.98 26.49
CA TYR A 56 -4.40 -0.31 27.13
C TYR A 56 -4.55 -1.44 26.10
N GLY A 57 -4.31 -1.15 24.84
CA GLY A 57 -4.37 -2.09 23.72
C GLY A 57 -3.00 -2.54 23.26
N SER A 58 -2.94 -3.19 22.10
CA SER A 58 -1.69 -3.66 21.51
C SER A 58 -1.75 -3.63 20.00
N VAL A 59 -0.59 -3.49 19.36
CA VAL A 59 -0.46 -3.54 17.88
C VAL A 59 0.59 -4.56 17.48
N VAL A 60 0.22 -5.40 16.53
CA VAL A 60 1.13 -6.32 15.85
C VAL A 60 1.25 -5.86 14.40
N GLY A 61 2.43 -5.49 13.95
CA GLY A 61 2.73 -5.22 12.54
C GLY A 61 3.29 -6.47 11.86
N ILE A 62 2.79 -6.79 10.67
CA ILE A 62 3.37 -7.86 9.82
C ILE A 62 3.68 -7.33 8.44
N ASP A 63 4.81 -7.74 7.88
CA ASP A 63 5.21 -7.46 6.50
C ASP A 63 6.00 -8.64 5.92
N SER A 64 5.88 -8.88 4.62
CA SER A 64 6.60 -9.95 3.95
C SER A 64 8.09 -9.65 3.74
N SER A 65 8.51 -8.39 3.85
CA SER A 65 9.87 -7.92 3.67
C SER A 65 10.67 -7.94 4.98
N PRO A 66 11.70 -8.81 5.10
CA PRO A 66 12.58 -8.81 6.27
C PRO A 66 13.31 -7.47 6.48
N SER A 67 13.63 -6.73 5.39
CA SER A 67 14.29 -5.44 5.48
C SER A 67 13.38 -4.36 6.08
N MET A 68 12.08 -4.36 5.72
CA MET A 68 11.08 -3.48 6.32
C MET A 68 10.91 -3.76 7.81
N ILE A 69 10.74 -5.03 8.19
CA ILE A 69 10.59 -5.42 9.61
C ILE A 69 11.84 -5.07 10.42
N LYS A 70 13.04 -5.29 9.86
CA LYS A 70 14.29 -4.88 10.52
C LYS A 70 14.33 -3.37 10.75
N PHE A 71 13.90 -2.58 9.76
CA PHE A 71 13.84 -1.12 9.86
C PHE A 71 12.78 -0.69 10.87
N ALA A 72 11.56 -1.22 10.82
CA ALA A 72 10.48 -0.92 11.75
C ALA A 72 10.89 -1.18 13.21
N ASN A 73 11.55 -2.31 13.50
CA ASN A 73 12.10 -2.59 14.83
C ASN A 73 13.19 -1.59 15.27
N LYS A 74 14.03 -1.12 14.32
CA LYS A 74 15.10 -0.15 14.62
C LYS A 74 14.57 1.23 14.96
N VAL A 75 13.51 1.70 14.25
CA VAL A 75 12.97 3.07 14.40
C VAL A 75 11.88 3.18 15.44
N SER A 76 11.24 2.06 15.79
CA SER A 76 10.29 2.03 16.90
C SER A 76 11.02 2.20 18.20
N SER A 77 10.59 3.14 19.03
CA SER A 77 11.19 3.33 20.35
C SER A 77 11.10 2.03 21.18
N GLU A 78 12.21 1.65 21.83
CA GLU A 78 12.32 0.46 22.68
C GLU A 78 11.29 0.45 23.84
N ASP A 79 10.71 1.60 24.17
CA ASP A 79 9.76 1.81 25.26
C ASP A 79 8.31 1.40 24.96
N LYS A 80 7.99 0.92 23.74
CA LYS A 80 6.61 0.53 23.39
C LYS A 80 6.36 -0.95 23.67
N HIS A 81 6.05 -1.29 24.90
CA HIS A 81 5.69 -2.65 25.33
C HIS A 81 4.43 -3.23 24.67
N ASN A 82 3.62 -2.39 24.01
CA ASN A 82 2.38 -2.77 23.33
C ASN A 82 2.53 -2.91 21.80
N LEU A 83 3.77 -2.94 21.27
CA LEU A 83 4.08 -2.98 19.84
C LEU A 83 5.05 -4.12 19.52
N SER A 84 4.76 -4.87 18.44
CA SER A 84 5.68 -5.88 17.91
C SER A 84 5.60 -5.96 16.39
N PHE A 85 6.70 -6.37 15.74
CA PHE A 85 6.78 -6.54 14.29
C PHE A 85 7.29 -7.94 13.94
N HIS A 86 6.67 -8.57 12.94
CA HIS A 86 7.02 -9.92 12.50
C HIS A 86 7.04 -10.04 10.98
N VAL A 87 7.98 -10.84 10.46
CA VAL A 87 7.99 -11.18 9.03
C VAL A 87 6.87 -12.19 8.78
N CYS A 88 5.86 -11.79 8.00
CA CYS A 88 4.74 -12.65 7.62
C CYS A 88 4.12 -12.17 6.31
N ASN A 89 3.80 -13.10 5.41
CA ASN A 89 3.04 -12.79 4.20
C ASN A 89 1.56 -12.60 4.54
N ALA A 90 0.93 -11.57 3.93
CA ALA A 90 -0.49 -11.27 4.09
C ALA A 90 -1.42 -12.45 3.74
N GLU A 91 -0.98 -13.36 2.86
CA GLU A 91 -1.71 -14.59 2.50
C GLU A 91 -1.60 -15.71 3.56
N ASN A 92 -0.71 -15.56 4.54
CA ASN A 92 -0.42 -16.59 5.55
C ASN A 92 -0.72 -16.13 6.99
N ILE A 93 -1.71 -15.25 7.16
CA ILE A 93 -2.18 -14.81 8.48
C ILE A 93 -2.71 -16.04 9.22
N ASN A 94 -2.06 -16.39 10.34
CA ASN A 94 -2.41 -17.53 11.18
C ASN A 94 -2.71 -17.10 12.63
N TYR A 95 -3.68 -16.20 12.78
CA TYR A 95 -4.24 -15.82 14.07
C TYR A 95 -5.71 -16.23 14.12
N HIS A 96 -6.21 -16.49 15.31
CA HIS A 96 -7.61 -16.84 15.54
C HIS A 96 -8.20 -15.96 16.63
N GLU A 97 -9.26 -15.22 16.31
CA GLU A 97 -10.05 -14.36 17.21
C GLU A 97 -9.24 -13.52 18.21
N LYS A 98 -8.12 -12.98 17.73
CA LYS A 98 -7.14 -12.25 18.55
C LYS A 98 -7.33 -10.74 18.51
N PHE A 99 -7.77 -10.19 17.37
CA PHE A 99 -7.75 -8.76 17.11
C PHE A 99 -9.16 -8.15 17.03
N ASP A 100 -9.30 -6.96 17.56
CA ASP A 100 -10.51 -6.14 17.42
C ASP A 100 -10.54 -5.46 16.06
N VAL A 101 -9.34 -5.08 15.55
CA VAL A 101 -9.20 -4.39 14.27
C VAL A 101 -8.04 -5.00 13.48
N VAL A 102 -8.25 -5.21 12.20
CA VAL A 102 -7.19 -5.47 11.21
C VAL A 102 -7.12 -4.27 10.29
N VAL A 103 -5.93 -3.73 10.07
CA VAL A 103 -5.70 -2.64 9.10
C VAL A 103 -4.75 -3.09 8.01
N SER A 104 -4.89 -2.53 6.79
CA SER A 104 -3.95 -2.73 5.70
C SER A 104 -3.98 -1.52 4.77
N PHE A 105 -2.86 -0.82 4.66
CA PHE A 105 -2.75 0.41 3.89
C PHE A 105 -1.67 0.29 2.82
N ALA A 106 -2.01 0.63 1.57
CA ALA A 106 -1.10 0.60 0.42
C ALA A 106 -0.37 -0.74 0.20
N CYS A 107 -0.95 -1.86 0.67
CA CYS A 107 -0.33 -3.19 0.64
C CYS A 107 -1.02 -4.13 -0.35
N LEU A 108 -2.34 -4.23 -0.34
CA LEU A 108 -3.06 -5.36 -0.94
C LEU A 108 -2.96 -5.47 -2.46
N HIS A 109 -2.62 -4.41 -3.16
CA HIS A 109 -2.32 -4.49 -4.60
C HIS A 109 -0.99 -5.22 -4.90
N TRP A 110 -0.20 -5.59 -3.89
CA TRP A 110 0.97 -6.48 -3.99
C TRP A 110 0.63 -7.95 -3.66
N VAL A 111 -0.55 -8.21 -3.09
CA VAL A 111 -0.99 -9.54 -2.65
C VAL A 111 -1.66 -10.26 -3.82
N GLN A 112 -1.17 -11.46 -4.16
CA GLN A 112 -1.64 -12.22 -5.32
C GLN A 112 -3.02 -12.82 -5.06
N ASP A 113 -3.23 -13.37 -3.86
CA ASP A 113 -4.50 -13.94 -3.41
C ASP A 113 -5.14 -13.07 -2.32
N GLN A 114 -5.86 -12.02 -2.74
CA GLN A 114 -6.53 -11.11 -1.81
C GLN A 114 -7.74 -11.76 -1.11
N LEU A 115 -8.33 -12.82 -1.67
CA LEU A 115 -9.38 -13.58 -0.98
C LEU A 115 -8.80 -14.34 0.22
N ARG A 116 -7.62 -14.94 0.04
CA ARG A 116 -6.89 -15.61 1.13
C ARG A 116 -6.51 -14.63 2.25
N PHE A 117 -6.06 -13.41 1.89
CA PHE A 117 -5.87 -12.33 2.86
C PHE A 117 -7.16 -12.02 3.63
N LEU A 118 -8.29 -11.76 2.94
CA LEU A 118 -9.56 -11.41 3.58
C LEU A 118 -10.05 -12.52 4.51
N THR A 119 -9.90 -13.78 4.10
CA THR A 119 -10.25 -14.95 4.91
C THR A 119 -9.36 -15.06 6.15
N GLY A 120 -8.05 -14.88 6.00
CA GLY A 120 -7.09 -14.88 7.12
C GLY A 120 -7.35 -13.73 8.09
N ALA A 121 -7.58 -12.53 7.57
CA ALA A 121 -7.93 -11.35 8.38
C ALA A 121 -9.25 -11.55 9.15
N LYS A 122 -10.29 -12.10 8.50
CA LYS A 122 -11.55 -12.46 9.16
C LYS A 122 -11.33 -13.46 10.31
N ASN A 123 -10.53 -14.51 10.09
CA ASN A 123 -10.24 -15.51 11.12
C ASN A 123 -9.47 -14.89 12.30
N ALA A 124 -8.56 -13.96 12.02
CA ALA A 124 -7.80 -13.24 13.02
C ALA A 124 -8.65 -12.28 13.89
N LEU A 125 -9.78 -11.80 13.36
CA LEU A 125 -10.69 -10.91 14.06
C LEU A 125 -11.52 -11.65 15.11
N LYS A 126 -11.73 -11.00 16.25
CA LYS A 126 -12.81 -11.31 17.22
C LYS A 126 -14.17 -11.11 16.57
N LYS A 127 -15.24 -11.60 17.21
CA LYS A 127 -16.62 -11.32 16.78
C LYS A 127 -16.87 -9.81 16.76
N ASN A 128 -17.56 -9.33 15.73
CA ASN A 128 -17.80 -7.91 15.45
C ASN A 128 -16.53 -7.08 15.16
N GLY A 129 -15.38 -7.72 14.99
CA GLY A 129 -14.15 -7.04 14.63
C GLY A 129 -14.20 -6.41 13.22
N THR A 130 -13.35 -5.43 13.02
CA THR A 130 -13.36 -4.57 11.83
C THR A 130 -12.07 -4.71 11.01
N ILE A 131 -12.18 -4.76 9.68
CA ILE A 131 -11.05 -4.61 8.75
C ILE A 131 -11.14 -3.22 8.12
N ILE A 132 -10.01 -2.48 8.10
CA ILE A 132 -9.88 -1.16 7.46
C ILE A 132 -8.82 -1.26 6.39
N ILE A 133 -9.18 -0.94 5.16
CA ILE A 133 -8.31 -1.12 3.99
C ILE A 133 -8.25 0.16 3.17
N THR A 134 -7.04 0.48 2.70
CA THR A 134 -6.81 1.43 1.61
C THR A 134 -5.88 0.78 0.59
N LEU A 135 -6.31 0.73 -0.66
CA LEU A 135 -5.51 0.21 -1.77
C LEU A 135 -5.65 1.11 -3.00
N TYR A 136 -4.75 0.93 -3.97
CA TYR A 136 -4.66 1.78 -5.15
C TYR A 136 -4.93 0.98 -6.43
N PRO A 137 -6.18 1.00 -6.98
CA PRO A 137 -6.46 0.54 -8.33
C PRO A 137 -5.64 1.33 -9.37
N LYS A 138 -5.41 0.72 -10.53
CA LYS A 138 -4.65 1.36 -11.61
C LYS A 138 -5.38 2.59 -12.15
N HIS A 139 -4.75 3.76 -12.09
CA HIS A 139 -5.24 4.95 -12.78
C HIS A 139 -4.78 4.94 -14.24
N PRO A 140 -5.67 5.16 -15.25
CA PRO A 140 -5.33 5.01 -16.66
C PRO A 140 -4.06 5.77 -17.07
N TYR A 141 -4.01 7.08 -16.86
CA TYR A 141 -2.94 7.94 -17.41
C TYR A 141 -1.52 7.49 -17.02
N ILE A 142 -1.28 7.24 -15.74
CA ILE A 142 0.06 6.83 -15.30
C ILE A 142 0.38 5.39 -15.75
N TRP A 143 -0.61 4.47 -15.70
CA TRP A 143 -0.38 3.10 -16.10
C TRP A 143 -0.22 2.94 -17.62
N GLU A 144 -0.92 3.73 -18.42
CA GLU A 144 -0.70 3.82 -19.87
C GLU A 144 0.70 4.39 -20.19
N ALA A 145 1.12 5.45 -19.49
CA ALA A 145 2.47 6.01 -19.66
C ALA A 145 3.56 4.98 -19.32
N ILE A 146 3.38 4.22 -18.22
CA ILE A 146 4.28 3.11 -17.85
C ILE A 146 4.31 2.06 -18.97
N GLN A 147 3.15 1.60 -19.43
CA GLN A 147 3.05 0.55 -20.43
C GLN A 147 3.63 0.96 -21.80
N GLU A 148 3.40 2.20 -22.24
CA GLU A 148 3.98 2.71 -23.47
C GLU A 148 5.50 2.86 -23.36
N THR A 149 6.01 3.32 -22.20
CA THR A 149 7.46 3.39 -21.96
C THR A 149 8.08 2.00 -22.03
N VAL A 150 7.52 1.03 -21.31
CA VAL A 150 7.96 -0.37 -21.30
C VAL A 150 8.03 -0.96 -22.73
N ASN A 151 7.03 -0.68 -23.56
CA ASN A 151 6.92 -1.22 -24.92
C ASN A 151 7.75 -0.43 -25.95
N SER A 152 8.36 0.69 -25.58
CA SER A 152 9.14 1.50 -26.52
C SER A 152 10.37 0.77 -27.04
N PRO A 153 10.90 1.11 -28.23
CA PRO A 153 12.02 0.41 -28.85
C PRO A 153 13.26 0.29 -27.97
N PHE A 154 13.53 1.30 -27.15
CA PHE A 154 14.69 1.30 -26.25
C PHE A 154 14.45 0.42 -25.00
N TRP A 155 13.29 0.50 -24.37
CA TRP A 155 13.02 -0.12 -23.08
C TRP A 155 12.55 -1.56 -23.17
N ARG A 156 11.81 -1.97 -24.23
CA ARG A 156 11.17 -3.30 -24.32
C ARG A 156 12.10 -4.48 -24.04
N LYS A 157 13.38 -4.39 -24.41
CA LYS A 157 14.37 -5.46 -24.21
C LYS A 157 14.64 -5.80 -22.74
N TYR A 158 14.39 -4.85 -21.83
CA TYR A 158 14.56 -5.05 -20.39
C TYR A 158 13.34 -5.69 -19.71
N PHE A 159 12.21 -5.74 -20.43
CA PHE A 159 10.94 -6.20 -19.91
C PHE A 159 10.41 -7.46 -20.62
N ASP A 160 11.27 -8.14 -21.38
CA ASP A 160 10.91 -9.42 -22.00
C ASP A 160 10.59 -10.46 -20.90
N GLY A 161 9.39 -11.07 -20.99
CA GLY A 161 8.88 -11.99 -19.97
C GLY A 161 8.53 -11.36 -18.63
N TYR A 162 8.66 -10.04 -18.43
CA TYR A 162 8.29 -9.37 -17.19
C TYR A 162 6.78 -9.39 -16.95
N LYS A 163 6.39 -9.82 -15.75
CA LYS A 163 5.01 -9.76 -15.28
C LYS A 163 4.91 -8.77 -14.13
N ASN A 164 4.09 -7.74 -14.30
CA ASN A 164 3.83 -6.78 -13.23
C ASN A 164 3.16 -7.49 -12.03
N PRO A 165 3.74 -7.42 -10.82
CA PRO A 165 3.19 -8.10 -9.65
C PRO A 165 1.90 -7.47 -9.11
N HIS A 166 1.52 -6.26 -9.54
CA HIS A 166 0.33 -5.60 -8.99
C HIS A 166 -0.96 -6.27 -9.44
N ILE A 167 -1.74 -6.73 -8.47
CA ILE A 167 -3.12 -7.22 -8.63
C ILE A 167 -4.08 -6.14 -8.13
N CYS A 168 -4.66 -5.40 -9.06
CA CYS A 168 -5.52 -4.27 -8.76
C CYS A 168 -6.98 -4.60 -9.12
N TYR A 169 -7.82 -4.65 -8.12
CA TYR A 169 -9.26 -4.84 -8.28
C TYR A 169 -10.00 -3.51 -8.20
N ASP A 170 -11.11 -3.40 -8.96
CA ASP A 170 -12.06 -2.31 -8.85
C ASP A 170 -13.04 -2.53 -7.66
N VAL A 171 -13.88 -1.54 -7.41
CA VAL A 171 -14.90 -1.59 -6.34
C VAL A 171 -15.82 -2.81 -6.48
N ARG A 172 -16.24 -3.15 -7.71
CA ARG A 172 -17.14 -4.28 -7.94
C ARG A 172 -16.50 -5.59 -7.54
N ARG A 173 -15.29 -5.87 -8.05
CA ARG A 173 -14.57 -7.10 -7.72
C ARG A 173 -14.20 -7.16 -6.24
N TYR A 174 -13.84 -6.04 -5.62
CA TYR A 174 -13.52 -6.00 -4.20
C TYR A 174 -14.75 -6.26 -3.31
N LYS A 175 -15.93 -5.79 -3.74
CA LYS A 175 -17.22 -6.14 -3.12
C LYS A 175 -17.48 -7.64 -3.14
N GLU A 176 -17.30 -8.27 -4.32
CA GLU A 176 -17.48 -9.72 -4.49
C GLU A 176 -16.54 -10.50 -3.55
N LEU A 177 -15.25 -10.19 -3.55
CA LEU A 177 -14.25 -10.84 -2.67
C LEU A 177 -14.59 -10.69 -1.19
N SER A 178 -15.05 -9.51 -0.76
CA SER A 178 -15.44 -9.27 0.63
C SER A 178 -16.62 -10.16 1.06
N LEU A 179 -17.62 -10.29 0.20
CA LEU A 179 -18.78 -11.15 0.44
C LEU A 179 -18.42 -12.64 0.38
N GLU A 180 -17.56 -13.04 -0.56
CA GLU A 180 -17.03 -14.40 -0.67
C GLU A 180 -16.24 -14.82 0.57
N ALA A 181 -15.46 -13.92 1.16
CA ALA A 181 -14.81 -14.12 2.45
C ALA A 181 -15.80 -14.16 3.64
N GLY A 182 -17.10 -13.91 3.41
CA GLY A 182 -18.13 -13.87 4.44
C GLY A 182 -18.01 -12.66 5.38
N LEU A 183 -17.57 -11.52 4.85
CA LEU A 183 -17.50 -10.24 5.55
C LEU A 183 -18.68 -9.35 5.17
N SER A 184 -19.16 -8.54 6.11
CA SER A 184 -20.18 -7.52 5.85
C SER A 184 -19.49 -6.20 5.51
N ILE A 185 -20.02 -5.49 4.51
CA ILE A 185 -19.45 -4.23 4.04
C ILE A 185 -20.14 -3.08 4.77
N LYS A 186 -19.39 -2.35 5.59
CA LYS A 186 -19.84 -1.11 6.23
C LYS A 186 -19.55 0.12 5.37
N HIS A 187 -18.41 0.12 4.67
CA HIS A 187 -18.01 1.16 3.73
C HIS A 187 -17.20 0.56 2.60
N LEU A 188 -17.45 0.96 1.40
CA LEU A 188 -16.67 0.61 0.22
C LEU A 188 -16.81 1.72 -0.81
N LYS A 189 -15.75 2.49 -1.02
CA LYS A 189 -15.77 3.65 -1.91
C LYS A 189 -14.45 3.80 -2.65
N GLU A 190 -14.55 4.10 -3.94
CA GLU A 190 -13.43 4.54 -4.74
C GLU A 190 -13.44 6.07 -4.85
N GLN A 191 -12.26 6.68 -4.82
CA GLN A 191 -12.01 8.10 -4.93
C GLN A 191 -10.81 8.34 -5.85
N GLU A 192 -10.70 9.53 -6.40
CA GLU A 192 -9.60 9.95 -7.26
C GLU A 192 -8.80 11.11 -6.64
N PRO A 193 -7.99 10.84 -5.59
CA PRO A 193 -7.11 11.86 -5.04
C PRO A 193 -6.01 12.23 -6.02
N VAL A 194 -5.47 13.45 -5.88
CA VAL A 194 -4.36 13.94 -6.70
C VAL A 194 -3.14 14.14 -5.81
N ALA A 195 -2.02 13.52 -6.17
CA ALA A 195 -0.72 13.83 -5.61
C ALA A 195 -0.10 15.00 -6.38
N TYR A 196 0.47 15.97 -5.66
CA TYR A 196 1.11 17.14 -6.25
C TYR A 196 2.61 17.12 -6.05
N PHE A 197 3.37 17.37 -7.13
CA PHE A 197 4.82 17.41 -7.12
C PHE A 197 5.34 18.76 -7.57
N GLN A 198 6.38 19.27 -6.91
CA GLN A 198 7.05 20.53 -7.25
C GLN A 198 7.87 20.43 -8.53
N SER A 199 8.36 19.23 -8.84
CA SER A 199 9.21 18.97 -9.99
C SER A 199 8.99 17.56 -10.57
N LYS A 200 9.50 17.35 -11.80
CA LYS A 200 9.58 16.03 -12.43
C LYS A 200 10.50 15.09 -11.63
N ALA A 201 11.51 15.63 -10.96
CA ALA A 201 12.41 14.85 -10.11
C ALA A 201 11.67 14.30 -8.88
N ASP A 202 10.83 15.12 -8.21
CA ASP A 202 10.02 14.67 -7.06
C ASP A 202 9.00 13.60 -7.48
N MET A 203 8.36 13.79 -8.64
CA MET A 203 7.46 12.79 -9.21
C MET A 203 8.22 11.48 -9.52
N GLY A 204 9.44 11.56 -10.07
CA GLY A 204 10.31 10.41 -10.32
C GLY A 204 10.69 9.68 -9.02
N ALA A 205 11.05 10.41 -7.97
CA ALA A 205 11.37 9.85 -6.65
C ALA A 205 10.18 9.11 -6.04
N PHE A 206 8.99 9.71 -6.13
CA PHE A 206 7.75 9.07 -5.73
C PHE A 206 7.48 7.77 -6.53
N LEU A 207 7.59 7.79 -7.86
CA LEU A 207 7.41 6.59 -8.69
C LEU A 207 8.44 5.51 -8.32
N ARG A 208 9.70 5.87 -8.08
CA ARG A 208 10.77 4.95 -7.69
C ARG A 208 10.43 4.18 -6.41
N SER A 209 9.74 4.82 -5.46
CA SER A 209 9.44 4.23 -4.15
C SER A 209 8.46 3.04 -4.23
N TRP A 210 7.67 2.92 -5.31
CA TRP A 210 6.67 1.87 -5.42
C TRP A 210 6.59 1.16 -6.78
N LEU A 211 7.28 1.64 -7.85
CA LEU A 211 7.16 1.07 -9.18
C LEU A 211 8.08 -0.15 -9.36
N PRO A 212 7.55 -1.39 -9.43
CA PRO A 212 8.38 -2.61 -9.46
C PRO A 212 9.21 -2.76 -10.75
N HIS A 213 8.86 -2.06 -11.82
CA HIS A 213 9.58 -2.05 -13.09
C HIS A 213 11.04 -1.59 -12.92
N THR A 214 11.33 -0.72 -11.95
CA THR A 214 12.69 -0.23 -11.68
C THR A 214 13.68 -1.32 -11.28
N ASN A 215 13.17 -2.47 -10.77
CA ASN A 215 14.01 -3.61 -10.40
C ASN A 215 14.43 -4.47 -11.62
N GLN A 216 13.81 -4.28 -12.77
CA GLN A 216 14.15 -5.01 -14.02
C GLN A 216 15.33 -4.41 -14.75
N ILE A 217 15.72 -3.19 -14.41
CA ILE A 217 16.74 -2.42 -15.12
C ILE A 217 17.92 -2.08 -14.22
N GLU A 218 19.07 -1.87 -14.83
CA GLU A 218 20.29 -1.46 -14.13
C GLU A 218 20.08 -0.14 -13.38
N LYS A 219 20.71 0.00 -12.22
CA LYS A 219 20.57 1.17 -11.34
C LYS A 219 20.76 2.51 -12.10
N LYS A 220 21.76 2.57 -13.01
CA LYS A 220 22.07 3.78 -13.81
C LYS A 220 20.97 4.16 -14.80
N LEU A 221 20.08 3.23 -15.17
CA LEU A 221 18.97 3.44 -16.12
C LEU A 221 17.64 3.78 -15.42
N ARG A 222 17.55 3.70 -14.11
CA ARG A 222 16.30 3.93 -13.38
C ARG A 222 15.79 5.36 -13.53
N GLU A 223 16.64 6.35 -13.33
CA GLU A 223 16.25 7.76 -13.49
C GLU A 223 15.86 8.11 -14.93
N PRO A 224 16.61 7.71 -16.00
CA PRO A 224 16.13 7.83 -17.37
C PRO A 224 14.77 7.19 -17.62
N PHE A 225 14.53 5.97 -17.10
CA PHE A 225 13.25 5.28 -17.25
C PHE A 225 12.08 6.04 -16.61
N LEU A 226 12.28 6.50 -15.36
CA LEU A 226 11.27 7.27 -14.64
C LEU A 226 10.99 8.62 -15.30
N ARG A 227 12.01 9.27 -15.87
CA ARG A 227 11.86 10.50 -16.65
C ARG A 227 11.00 10.27 -17.89
N ASP A 228 11.25 9.20 -18.65
CA ASP A 228 10.50 8.89 -19.87
C ASP A 228 9.03 8.59 -19.55
N ILE A 229 8.74 7.88 -18.43
CA ILE A 229 7.37 7.71 -17.92
C ILE A 229 6.74 9.06 -17.60
N GLY A 230 7.49 9.93 -16.91
CA GLY A 230 7.01 11.25 -16.53
C GLY A 230 6.66 12.13 -17.73
N GLU A 231 7.49 12.13 -18.78
CA GLU A 231 7.24 12.87 -20.02
C GLU A 231 5.95 12.38 -20.71
N LEU A 232 5.77 11.06 -20.83
CA LEU A 232 4.57 10.47 -21.41
C LEU A 232 3.32 10.75 -20.57
N PHE A 233 3.43 10.66 -19.25
CA PHE A 233 2.34 11.00 -18.34
C PHE A 233 1.90 12.46 -18.52
N LEU A 234 2.82 13.41 -18.51
CA LEU A 234 2.52 14.84 -18.70
C LEU A 234 1.85 15.12 -20.06
N LYS A 235 2.28 14.41 -21.11
CA LYS A 235 1.65 14.50 -22.43
C LYS A 235 0.21 13.98 -22.41
N LYS A 236 -0.05 12.81 -21.81
CA LYS A 236 -1.37 12.18 -21.73
C LYS A 236 -2.34 12.94 -20.83
N ALA A 237 -1.87 13.45 -19.73
CA ALA A 237 -2.68 14.23 -18.78
C ALA A 237 -2.90 15.69 -19.24
N HIS A 238 -2.37 16.08 -20.42
CA HIS A 238 -2.42 17.45 -20.97
C HIS A 238 -1.87 18.52 -20.01
N LEU A 239 -0.93 18.15 -19.14
CA LEU A 239 -0.33 19.01 -18.12
C LEU A 239 0.93 19.71 -18.68
N LYS A 240 0.73 20.68 -19.58
CA LYS A 240 1.84 21.53 -20.06
C LYS A 240 1.97 22.78 -19.19
N ASN A 241 3.20 23.05 -18.69
CA ASN A 241 3.58 24.30 -18.02
C ASN A 241 2.81 24.64 -16.73
N HIS A 242 2.46 23.68 -15.90
CA HIS A 242 1.89 23.94 -14.60
C HIS A 242 2.97 24.14 -13.53
N LYS A 243 2.72 25.05 -12.57
CA LYS A 243 3.59 25.30 -11.41
C LYS A 243 3.77 24.06 -10.54
N LEU A 244 2.72 23.21 -10.45
CA LEU A 244 2.71 21.93 -9.77
C LEU A 244 2.25 20.84 -10.75
N ILE A 245 2.85 19.66 -10.63
CA ILE A 245 2.46 18.46 -11.40
C ILE A 245 1.43 17.71 -10.56
N GLY A 246 0.16 17.72 -10.99
CA GLY A 246 -0.90 16.92 -10.38
C GLY A 246 -0.99 15.54 -11.03
N MET A 247 -0.77 14.48 -10.25
CA MET A 247 -0.96 13.09 -10.68
C MET A 247 -2.18 12.50 -9.99
N PRO A 248 -3.26 12.21 -10.74
CA PRO A 248 -4.43 11.56 -10.17
C PRO A 248 -4.15 10.09 -9.88
N PHE A 249 -4.73 9.60 -8.80
CA PHE A 249 -4.73 8.20 -8.38
C PHE A 249 -6.15 7.69 -8.24
N ARG A 250 -6.32 6.39 -8.35
CA ARG A 250 -7.53 5.73 -7.86
C ARG A 250 -7.24 5.16 -6.48
N ARG A 251 -8.08 5.45 -5.51
CA ARG A 251 -7.99 4.95 -4.14
C ARG A 251 -9.29 4.26 -3.78
N LEU A 252 -9.20 3.02 -3.35
CA LEU A 252 -10.32 2.26 -2.82
C LEU A 252 -10.17 2.15 -1.31
N ASP A 253 -11.18 2.65 -0.59
CA ASP A 253 -11.29 2.54 0.86
C ASP A 253 -12.39 1.53 1.21
N ALA A 254 -12.09 0.59 2.09
CA ALA A 254 -13.05 -0.38 2.60
C ALA A 254 -13.04 -0.46 4.13
N VAL A 255 -14.23 -0.58 4.71
CA VAL A 255 -14.45 -0.97 6.12
C VAL A 255 -15.36 -2.19 6.11
N LEU A 256 -14.84 -3.32 6.57
CA LEU A 256 -15.51 -4.61 6.55
C LEU A 256 -15.67 -5.12 8.00
N ILE A 257 -16.73 -5.87 8.26
CA ILE A 257 -17.08 -6.36 9.60
C ILE A 257 -17.21 -7.88 9.59
N LYS A 258 -16.59 -8.55 10.55
CA LYS A 258 -16.86 -9.95 10.90
C LYS A 258 -18.12 -9.99 11.78
N LYS A 259 -19.17 -10.66 11.30
CA LYS A 259 -20.40 -10.94 12.07
C LYS A 259 -20.23 -12.16 12.96
#